data_cfdd4b07cbfc51f6a3a8680aeda425e7
#
_entry.id   cfdd4b07cbfc51f6a3a8680aeda425e7
#
_cell.length_a   1.000
_cell.length_b   1.000
_cell.length_c   1.000
_cell.angle_alpha   90.00
_cell.angle_beta   90.00
_cell.angle_gamma   90.00
#
_symmetry.space_group_name_H-M   'P 1'
#
loop_
_entity.id
_entity.type
_entity.pdbx_description
1 polymer ?
#
loop_
_entity_poly.entity_id
_entity_poly.type
_entity_poly.pdbx_seq_one_letter_code
_entity_poly.pdbx_strand_id
1 'polypeptide(L)'
;MVEAETIPSADPSADPSAEINLQEINLQEINLQDALDALHHSDRPALPLHDRAGRLVAVLTRPEAVLPTAPPRLGGMATPLGVYLHDGVSGGGAGFLGLMLTGMTMSALALTAQLAAHGVSHLVSVHLPQAAIWENHLPSGLSLWLSAISPWLPLPFVFLLLRLVPLSGIHAAEHQVVHCVERRLPLVVETVRTMPRVHPRCGTNFFAGYTLFLLSFLAVFCVTEAAHWQILDSVTLAAVLSGPLTLIYWRRVGGWVQQWFATRPATDGQISGAIFAAEQVLSRHRQRSGRRPRFAPLRRIWTAGIGQILVGYAVVIGLLTVAELIWPGAARWLG
;
A
#
# COMPACT_ATOMS: atom_id res chain seq x y z
N MET A 1 25.24 -4.80 24.57
CA MET A 1 26.15 -5.55 23.67
C MET A 1 26.85 -4.50 22.84
N VAL A 2 28.15 -4.34 22.98
CA VAL A 2 28.95 -3.35 22.25
C VAL A 2 29.47 -4.07 21.00
N GLU A 3 28.96 -3.73 19.81
CA GLU A 3 29.55 -4.16 18.55
C GLU A 3 30.64 -3.14 18.18
N ALA A 4 31.88 -3.60 18.07
CA ALA A 4 32.99 -2.80 17.56
C ALA A 4 33.04 -2.98 16.04
N GLU A 5 32.70 -1.95 15.30
CA GLU A 5 32.83 -1.91 13.84
C GLU A 5 34.30 -1.59 13.51
N THR A 6 34.98 -2.50 12.82
CA THR A 6 36.37 -2.34 12.41
C THR A 6 36.46 -1.43 11.17
N ILE A 7 37.16 -0.31 11.30
CA ILE A 7 37.51 0.58 10.17
C ILE A 7 38.90 0.20 9.65
N PRO A 8 39.08 -0.06 8.35
CA PRO A 8 40.42 -0.34 7.79
C PRO A 8 41.34 0.86 7.97
N SER A 9 42.62 0.58 8.28
CA SER A 9 43.65 1.60 8.46
C SER A 9 43.85 2.44 7.19
N ALA A 10 44.01 3.75 7.36
CA ALA A 10 44.19 4.70 6.25
C ALA A 10 45.59 4.67 5.62
N ASP A 11 46.32 3.60 5.74
CA ASP A 11 47.63 3.41 5.05
C ASP A 11 47.36 2.88 3.63
N PRO A 12 47.65 3.64 2.57
CA PRO A 12 47.44 3.22 1.19
C PRO A 12 48.32 2.05 0.73
N SER A 13 49.28 1.62 1.55
CA SER A 13 50.12 0.44 1.32
C SER A 13 49.69 -0.79 2.08
N ALA A 14 48.62 -0.70 2.91
CA ALA A 14 48.10 -1.82 3.66
C ALA A 14 47.19 -2.69 2.77
N ASP A 15 47.37 -4.00 2.86
CA ASP A 15 46.54 -5.00 2.18
C ASP A 15 45.06 -4.77 2.58
N PRO A 16 44.15 -4.49 1.62
CA PRO A 16 42.75 -4.26 1.92
C PRO A 16 42.02 -5.50 2.47
N SER A 17 42.68 -6.66 2.54
CA SER A 17 42.16 -7.91 3.12
C SER A 17 42.61 -8.16 4.56
N ALA A 18 43.35 -7.26 5.20
CA ALA A 18 43.78 -7.40 6.59
C ALA A 18 42.57 -7.17 7.53
N GLU A 19 41.77 -8.19 7.77
CA GLU A 19 40.76 -8.20 8.83
C GLU A 19 41.48 -8.07 10.18
N ILE A 20 41.18 -6.96 10.91
CA ILE A 20 41.66 -6.81 12.29
C ILE A 20 40.93 -7.84 13.15
N ASN A 21 41.66 -8.86 13.60
CA ASN A 21 41.09 -9.88 14.51
C ASN A 21 40.82 -9.25 15.88
N LEU A 22 39.58 -9.01 16.19
CA LEU A 22 39.16 -8.39 17.46
C LEU A 22 39.53 -9.20 18.72
N GLN A 23 39.89 -10.47 18.58
CA GLN A 23 40.37 -11.32 19.69
C GLN A 23 41.79 -10.93 20.14
N GLU A 24 42.59 -10.20 19.32
CA GLU A 24 43.94 -9.73 19.67
C GLU A 24 43.95 -8.31 20.27
N ILE A 25 42.80 -7.62 20.29
CA ILE A 25 42.73 -6.30 20.92
C ILE A 25 42.63 -6.50 22.43
N ASN A 26 43.66 -6.12 23.16
CA ASN A 26 43.68 -6.16 24.61
C ASN A 26 42.79 -5.02 25.17
N LEU A 27 41.47 -5.31 25.32
CA LEU A 27 40.47 -4.38 25.83
C LEU A 27 40.77 -3.89 27.27
N GLN A 28 41.70 -4.52 28.00
CA GLN A 28 42.13 -4.07 29.32
C GLN A 28 42.90 -2.73 29.31
N GLU A 29 43.38 -2.26 28.13
CA GLU A 29 44.04 -0.97 28.02
C GLU A 29 43.07 0.20 27.80
N ILE A 30 41.78 -0.10 27.46
CA ILE A 30 40.75 0.92 27.27
C ILE A 30 39.78 0.84 28.44
N ASN A 31 39.66 1.90 29.19
CA ASN A 31 38.63 1.95 30.24
C ASN A 31 37.25 2.11 29.56
N LEU A 32 36.60 0.97 29.31
CA LEU A 32 35.31 0.91 28.59
C LEU A 32 34.23 1.68 29.39
N GLN A 33 34.32 1.68 30.71
CA GLN A 33 33.34 2.38 31.55
C GLN A 33 33.43 3.90 31.34
N ASP A 34 34.66 4.46 31.37
CA ASP A 34 34.88 5.90 31.14
C ASP A 34 34.45 6.29 29.70
N ALA A 35 34.70 5.43 28.72
CA ALA A 35 34.29 5.65 27.34
C ALA A 35 32.76 5.63 27.18
N LEU A 36 32.06 4.72 27.87
CA LEU A 36 30.58 4.65 27.91
C LEU A 36 30.01 5.92 28.60
N ASP A 37 30.59 6.35 29.73
CA ASP A 37 30.16 7.55 30.42
C ASP A 37 30.40 8.81 29.57
N ALA A 38 31.53 8.91 28.91
CA ALA A 38 31.81 9.97 27.96
C ALA A 38 30.81 10.00 26.77
N LEU A 39 30.42 8.84 26.26
CA LEU A 39 29.40 8.74 25.21
C LEU A 39 28.02 9.14 25.74
N HIS A 40 27.66 8.76 26.97
CA HIS A 40 26.39 9.13 27.60
C HIS A 40 26.24 10.64 27.80
N HIS A 41 27.33 11.33 28.14
CA HIS A 41 27.34 12.78 28.41
C HIS A 41 27.64 13.62 27.13
N SER A 42 27.95 13.00 25.99
CA SER A 42 28.20 13.71 24.75
C SER A 42 26.96 13.73 23.86
N ASP A 43 26.73 14.77 23.06
CA ASP A 43 25.69 14.79 22.01
C ASP A 43 26.11 14.02 20.74
N ARG A 44 27.26 13.37 20.76
CA ARG A 44 27.79 12.63 19.61
C ARG A 44 27.14 11.26 19.50
N PRO A 45 26.77 10.80 18.32
CA PRO A 45 26.20 9.47 18.12
C PRO A 45 27.24 8.34 18.26
N ALA A 46 28.54 8.68 18.16
CA ALA A 46 29.64 7.75 18.23
C ALA A 46 30.89 8.40 18.86
N LEU A 47 31.68 7.61 19.56
CA LEU A 47 32.95 8.01 20.16
C LEU A 47 34.08 7.16 19.59
N PRO A 48 35.10 7.73 18.90
CA PRO A 48 36.26 6.97 18.45
C PRO A 48 37.16 6.62 19.65
N LEU A 49 37.56 5.36 19.73
CA LEU A 49 38.51 4.85 20.74
C LEU A 49 39.89 4.71 20.10
N HIS A 50 40.90 5.30 20.76
CA HIS A 50 42.27 5.26 20.33
C HIS A 50 43.14 4.50 21.35
N ASP A 51 44.17 3.80 20.86
CA ASP A 51 45.20 3.20 21.72
C ASP A 51 46.14 4.28 22.30
N ARG A 52 47.08 3.86 23.16
CA ARG A 52 48.08 4.76 23.73
C ARG A 52 49.01 5.40 22.68
N ALA A 53 49.09 4.82 21.49
CA ALA A 53 49.86 5.34 20.37
C ALA A 53 49.04 6.31 19.48
N GLY A 54 47.78 6.60 19.86
CA GLY A 54 46.88 7.49 19.11
C GLY A 54 46.24 6.86 17.87
N ARG A 55 46.37 5.54 17.68
CA ARG A 55 45.73 4.85 16.54
C ARG A 55 44.26 4.51 16.86
N LEU A 56 43.38 4.73 15.90
CA LEU A 56 41.98 4.35 16.05
C LEU A 56 41.85 2.83 16.13
N VAL A 57 41.33 2.33 17.24
CA VAL A 57 41.17 0.90 17.54
C VAL A 57 39.71 0.44 17.36
N ALA A 58 38.77 1.28 17.77
CA ALA A 58 37.38 0.99 17.67
C ALA A 58 36.52 2.27 17.63
N VAL A 59 35.25 2.13 17.29
CA VAL A 59 34.26 3.21 17.41
C VAL A 59 33.15 2.73 18.33
N LEU A 60 32.99 3.36 19.48
CA LEU A 60 31.88 3.08 20.39
C LEU A 60 30.64 3.86 19.95
N THR A 61 29.57 3.16 19.61
CA THR A 61 28.29 3.77 19.23
C THR A 61 27.28 3.68 20.38
N ARG A 62 26.38 4.68 20.49
CA ARG A 62 25.31 4.59 21.48
C ARG A 62 24.47 3.34 21.25
N PRO A 63 24.08 2.63 22.35
CA PRO A 63 23.16 1.49 22.25
C PRO A 63 21.84 1.84 21.54
N GLU A 64 21.35 3.07 21.66
CA GLU A 64 20.18 3.59 20.97
C GLU A 64 20.37 3.69 19.45
N ALA A 65 21.60 3.83 18.96
CA ALA A 65 21.93 3.77 17.53
C ALA A 65 22.06 2.32 17.04
N VAL A 66 22.33 1.39 17.96
CA VAL A 66 22.54 -0.05 17.69
C VAL A 66 21.31 -0.88 18.05
N LEU A 67 20.42 -0.40 18.93
CA LEU A 67 19.13 -1.08 19.12
C LEU A 67 18.39 -1.07 17.80
N PRO A 68 18.09 -2.25 17.25
CA PRO A 68 17.29 -2.33 16.05
C PRO A 68 15.91 -1.76 16.41
N THR A 69 15.73 -0.46 16.21
CA THR A 69 14.39 0.13 16.24
C THR A 69 13.50 -0.75 15.35
N ALA A 70 12.33 -1.12 15.86
CA ALA A 70 11.39 -1.89 15.07
C ALA A 70 11.30 -1.24 13.67
N PRO A 71 11.37 -2.00 12.58
CA PRO A 71 11.35 -1.41 11.25
C PRO A 71 10.13 -0.50 11.15
N PRO A 72 10.24 0.67 10.51
CA PRO A 72 9.10 1.56 10.38
C PRO A 72 7.98 0.83 9.65
N ARG A 73 6.76 0.98 10.14
CA ARG A 73 5.59 0.49 9.43
C ARG A 73 5.39 1.37 8.19
N LEU A 74 5.72 0.84 7.04
CA LEU A 74 5.50 1.52 5.77
C LEU A 74 4.06 1.31 5.30
N GLY A 75 3.43 2.40 4.85
CA GLY A 75 2.30 2.38 3.96
C GLY A 75 2.75 2.77 2.57
N GLY A 76 2.00 2.41 1.55
CA GLY A 76 2.38 2.73 0.19
C GLY A 76 1.22 2.79 -0.76
N MET A 77 1.53 3.17 -1.99
CA MET A 77 0.60 3.24 -3.09
C MET A 77 1.32 3.09 -4.43
N ALA A 78 0.75 2.25 -5.28
CA ALA A 78 1.12 2.20 -6.68
C ALA A 78 0.61 3.45 -7.41
N THR A 79 1.48 4.12 -8.14
CA THR A 79 1.13 5.27 -8.97
C THR A 79 1.59 5.06 -10.41
N PRO A 80 1.03 5.75 -11.40
CA PRO A 80 1.52 5.67 -12.78
C PRO A 80 3.00 6.04 -12.96
N LEU A 81 3.57 6.81 -12.04
CA LEU A 81 4.99 7.20 -12.04
C LEU A 81 5.89 6.30 -11.18
N GLY A 82 5.36 5.20 -10.64
CA GLY A 82 6.10 4.28 -9.78
C GLY A 82 5.50 4.15 -8.38
N VAL A 83 6.26 3.57 -7.47
CA VAL A 83 5.82 3.36 -6.09
C VAL A 83 5.97 4.66 -5.28
N TYR A 84 4.95 4.97 -4.49
CA TYR A 84 5.00 5.93 -3.40
C TYR A 84 4.96 5.17 -2.07
N LEU A 85 5.87 5.48 -1.16
CA LEU A 85 5.92 4.91 0.19
C LEU A 85 5.94 6.01 1.24
N HIS A 86 5.46 5.71 2.45
CA HIS A 86 5.49 6.64 3.59
C HIS A 86 5.54 5.89 4.94
N ASP A 87 6.08 6.57 5.97
CA ASP A 87 6.07 6.11 7.36
C ASP A 87 5.02 6.84 8.23
N GLY A 88 4.07 7.51 7.58
CA GLY A 88 3.05 8.34 8.22
C GLY A 88 3.50 9.78 8.55
N VAL A 89 4.77 10.13 8.33
CA VAL A 89 5.32 11.48 8.56
C VAL A 89 6.14 11.98 7.38
N SER A 90 6.88 11.11 6.71
CA SER A 90 7.62 11.38 5.48
C SER A 90 7.22 10.39 4.40
N GLY A 91 7.28 10.85 3.15
CA GLY A 91 7.07 10.04 1.96
C GLY A 91 8.31 9.99 1.07
N GLY A 92 8.35 8.99 0.18
CA GLY A 92 9.38 8.81 -0.84
C GLY A 92 8.81 8.19 -2.12
N GLY A 93 9.55 8.28 -3.22
CA GLY A 93 9.14 7.79 -4.53
C GLY A 93 8.35 8.80 -5.36
N ALA A 94 7.25 8.39 -5.95
CA ALA A 94 6.51 9.11 -7.00
C ALA A 94 5.95 10.51 -6.62
N GLY A 95 5.90 10.87 -5.34
CA GLY A 95 5.54 12.20 -4.86
C GLY A 95 4.10 12.66 -5.18
N PHE A 96 3.88 13.99 -5.09
CA PHE A 96 2.56 14.60 -5.29
C PHE A 96 1.95 14.29 -6.66
N LEU A 97 2.72 14.47 -7.72
CA LEU A 97 2.24 14.27 -9.09
C LEU A 97 1.83 12.81 -9.34
N GLY A 98 2.62 11.85 -8.86
CA GLY A 98 2.27 10.44 -8.97
C GLY A 98 0.95 10.10 -8.28
N LEU A 99 0.75 10.62 -7.07
CA LEU A 99 -0.49 10.43 -6.32
C LEU A 99 -1.71 11.08 -6.99
N MET A 100 -1.56 12.30 -7.51
CA MET A 100 -2.61 12.98 -8.28
C MET A 100 -2.98 12.17 -9.53
N LEU A 101 -1.97 11.72 -10.29
CA LEU A 101 -2.18 10.87 -11.46
C LEU A 101 -2.84 9.53 -11.09
N THR A 102 -2.61 9.02 -9.87
CA THR A 102 -3.35 7.83 -9.38
C THR A 102 -4.85 8.11 -9.30
N GLY A 103 -5.25 9.26 -8.73
CA GLY A 103 -6.66 9.66 -8.68
C GLY A 103 -7.27 9.78 -10.08
N MET A 104 -6.55 10.43 -11.01
CA MET A 104 -6.99 10.55 -12.41
C MET A 104 -7.11 9.17 -13.09
N THR A 105 -6.13 8.29 -12.90
CA THR A 105 -6.13 6.95 -13.51
C THR A 105 -7.26 6.09 -12.94
N MET A 106 -7.51 6.13 -11.63
CA MET A 106 -8.61 5.39 -11.02
C MET A 106 -9.96 5.89 -11.53
N SER A 107 -10.14 7.21 -11.69
CA SER A 107 -11.34 7.80 -12.30
C SER A 107 -11.51 7.33 -13.75
N ALA A 108 -10.45 7.36 -14.56
CA ALA A 108 -10.49 6.91 -15.94
C ALA A 108 -10.83 5.41 -16.04
N LEU A 109 -10.25 4.56 -15.18
CA LEU A 109 -10.58 3.14 -15.11
C LEU A 109 -12.05 2.91 -14.73
N ALA A 110 -12.56 3.67 -13.74
CA ALA A 110 -13.95 3.58 -13.33
C ALA A 110 -14.91 4.00 -14.46
N LEU A 111 -14.64 5.10 -15.15
CA LEU A 111 -15.42 5.55 -16.31
C LEU A 111 -15.40 4.54 -17.45
N THR A 112 -14.23 3.99 -17.78
CA THR A 112 -14.10 2.95 -18.82
C THR A 112 -14.87 1.68 -18.44
N ALA A 113 -14.80 1.29 -17.18
CA ALA A 113 -15.54 0.14 -16.65
C ALA A 113 -17.07 0.38 -16.70
N GLN A 114 -17.52 1.59 -16.38
CA GLN A 114 -18.93 1.98 -16.50
C GLN A 114 -19.41 1.89 -17.94
N LEU A 115 -18.65 2.42 -18.89
CA LEU A 115 -18.96 2.33 -20.31
C LEU A 115 -18.99 0.86 -20.79
N ALA A 116 -18.04 0.04 -20.35
CA ALA A 116 -18.02 -1.39 -20.67
C ALA A 116 -19.25 -2.12 -20.12
N ALA A 117 -19.61 -1.86 -18.87
CA ALA A 117 -20.80 -2.43 -18.24
C ALA A 117 -22.08 -2.00 -18.98
N HIS A 118 -22.19 -0.73 -19.32
CA HIS A 118 -23.30 -0.18 -20.12
C HIS A 118 -23.38 -0.82 -21.51
N GLY A 119 -22.25 -0.97 -22.19
CA GLY A 119 -22.16 -1.65 -23.49
C GLY A 119 -22.65 -3.10 -23.41
N VAL A 120 -22.25 -3.85 -22.36
CA VAL A 120 -22.72 -5.23 -22.15
C VAL A 120 -24.22 -5.24 -21.88
N SER A 121 -24.74 -4.37 -21.02
CA SER A 121 -26.17 -4.27 -20.74
C SER A 121 -26.98 -3.95 -22.00
N HIS A 122 -26.50 -3.04 -22.83
CA HIS A 122 -27.10 -2.70 -24.11
C HIS A 122 -27.09 -3.90 -25.09
N LEU A 123 -25.98 -4.61 -25.21
CA LEU A 123 -25.88 -5.81 -26.06
C LEU A 123 -26.85 -6.89 -25.60
N VAL A 124 -26.96 -7.10 -24.29
CA VAL A 124 -27.93 -8.06 -23.71
C VAL A 124 -29.35 -7.65 -24.05
N SER A 125 -29.73 -6.38 -23.93
CA SER A 125 -31.08 -5.89 -24.23
C SER A 125 -31.44 -6.01 -25.72
N VAL A 126 -30.45 -5.82 -26.62
CA VAL A 126 -30.68 -5.92 -28.07
C VAL A 126 -30.76 -7.37 -28.54
N HIS A 127 -29.86 -8.24 -28.07
CA HIS A 127 -29.78 -9.62 -28.55
C HIS A 127 -30.65 -10.62 -27.78
N LEU A 128 -31.04 -10.26 -26.55
CA LEU A 128 -31.93 -11.05 -25.71
C LEU A 128 -33.12 -10.19 -25.23
N PRO A 129 -33.98 -9.71 -26.15
CA PRO A 129 -35.09 -8.84 -25.77
C PRO A 129 -36.06 -9.50 -24.77
N GLN A 130 -36.07 -10.84 -24.74
CA GLN A 130 -36.82 -11.61 -23.71
C GLN A 130 -36.24 -11.39 -22.31
N ALA A 131 -34.95 -11.03 -22.15
CA ALA A 131 -34.39 -10.70 -20.86
C ALA A 131 -34.99 -9.40 -20.27
N ALA A 132 -35.33 -8.43 -21.11
CA ALA A 132 -36.04 -7.22 -20.69
C ALA A 132 -37.51 -7.51 -20.30
N ILE A 133 -38.13 -8.53 -20.92
CA ILE A 133 -39.47 -9.00 -20.56
C ILE A 133 -39.43 -9.73 -19.21
N TRP A 134 -38.35 -10.42 -18.90
CA TRP A 134 -38.15 -11.10 -17.61
C TRP A 134 -38.11 -10.11 -16.44
N GLU A 135 -37.59 -8.92 -16.66
CA GLU A 135 -37.49 -7.87 -15.62
C GLU A 135 -38.88 -7.51 -15.05
N ASN A 136 -39.91 -7.53 -15.90
CA ASN A 136 -41.32 -7.27 -15.50
C ASN A 136 -42.06 -8.49 -14.93
N HIS A 137 -41.49 -9.69 -15.09
CA HIS A 137 -42.11 -10.95 -14.63
C HIS A 137 -41.27 -11.68 -13.55
N LEU A 138 -40.12 -11.09 -13.16
CA LEU A 138 -39.31 -11.65 -12.08
C LEU A 138 -40.05 -11.50 -10.72
N PRO A 139 -39.88 -12.48 -9.81
CA PRO A 139 -40.29 -12.30 -8.42
C PRO A 139 -39.73 -11.01 -7.85
N SER A 140 -40.49 -10.29 -7.05
CA SER A 140 -40.12 -8.97 -6.49
C SER A 140 -38.75 -8.96 -5.82
N GLY A 141 -38.38 -10.02 -5.10
CA GLY A 141 -37.09 -10.17 -4.49
C GLY A 141 -35.95 -10.29 -5.49
N LEU A 142 -36.13 -10.98 -6.64
CA LEU A 142 -35.09 -11.13 -7.65
C LEU A 142 -34.90 -9.84 -8.45
N SER A 143 -35.97 -9.11 -8.78
CA SER A 143 -35.90 -7.81 -9.45
C SER A 143 -35.21 -6.77 -8.54
N LEU A 144 -35.51 -6.77 -7.24
CA LEU A 144 -34.87 -5.94 -6.25
C LEU A 144 -33.36 -6.27 -6.14
N TRP A 145 -33.01 -7.55 -6.13
CA TRP A 145 -31.62 -7.99 -6.09
C TRP A 145 -30.84 -7.55 -7.34
N LEU A 146 -31.41 -7.72 -8.54
CA LEU A 146 -30.77 -7.29 -9.79
C LEU A 146 -30.59 -5.76 -9.83
N SER A 147 -31.59 -4.99 -9.43
CA SER A 147 -31.46 -3.53 -9.36
C SER A 147 -30.46 -3.07 -8.30
N ALA A 148 -30.35 -3.76 -7.17
CA ALA A 148 -29.38 -3.48 -6.13
C ALA A 148 -27.94 -3.83 -6.54
N ILE A 149 -27.76 -4.84 -7.40
CA ILE A 149 -26.44 -5.26 -7.92
C ILE A 149 -26.01 -4.43 -9.14
N SER A 150 -26.91 -3.89 -9.93
CA SER A 150 -26.60 -3.18 -11.17
C SER A 150 -25.54 -2.07 -11.02
N PRO A 151 -25.51 -1.25 -9.96
CA PRO A 151 -24.44 -0.25 -9.75
C PRO A 151 -23.04 -0.85 -9.55
N TRP A 152 -22.96 -2.16 -9.27
CA TRP A 152 -21.71 -2.87 -9.01
C TRP A 152 -21.18 -3.62 -10.25
N LEU A 153 -21.97 -3.68 -11.33
CA LEU A 153 -21.54 -4.31 -12.60
C LEU A 153 -20.21 -3.75 -13.15
N PRO A 154 -19.88 -2.46 -13.01
CA PRO A 154 -18.59 -1.96 -13.46
C PRO A 154 -17.39 -2.55 -12.70
N LEU A 155 -17.58 -3.06 -11.49
CA LEU A 155 -16.49 -3.51 -10.62
C LEU A 155 -15.62 -4.63 -11.21
N PRO A 156 -16.16 -5.71 -11.78
CA PRO A 156 -15.35 -6.72 -12.47
C PRO A 156 -14.50 -6.12 -13.60
N PHE A 157 -15.04 -5.13 -14.33
CA PHE A 157 -14.30 -4.43 -15.38
C PHE A 157 -13.18 -3.58 -14.82
N VAL A 158 -13.38 -2.88 -13.68
CA VAL A 158 -12.31 -2.14 -13.00
C VAL A 158 -11.16 -3.08 -12.65
N PHE A 159 -11.43 -4.24 -12.07
CA PHE A 159 -10.39 -5.21 -11.72
C PHE A 159 -9.69 -5.79 -12.95
N LEU A 160 -10.43 -6.08 -14.01
CA LEU A 160 -9.86 -6.54 -15.27
C LEU A 160 -8.94 -5.47 -15.88
N LEU A 161 -9.42 -4.24 -15.97
CA LEU A 161 -8.66 -3.10 -16.48
C LEU A 161 -7.42 -2.82 -15.63
N LEU A 162 -7.55 -2.86 -14.30
CA LEU A 162 -6.43 -2.68 -13.38
C LEU A 162 -5.34 -3.72 -13.62
N ARG A 163 -5.71 -4.97 -13.93
CA ARG A 163 -4.75 -6.02 -14.24
C ARG A 163 -4.02 -5.79 -15.56
N LEU A 164 -4.66 -5.16 -16.53
CA LEU A 164 -4.08 -4.89 -17.86
C LEU A 164 -3.07 -3.74 -17.83
N VAL A 165 -3.26 -2.76 -16.95
CA VAL A 165 -2.35 -1.61 -16.85
C VAL A 165 -1.08 -1.93 -16.03
N PRO A 166 0.03 -1.19 -16.24
CA PRO A 166 1.29 -1.40 -15.50
C PRO A 166 1.16 -1.26 -13.99
N LEU A 167 0.11 -0.58 -13.52
CA LEU A 167 -0.14 -0.27 -12.12
C LEU A 167 -0.20 -1.52 -11.24
N SER A 168 -0.72 -2.64 -11.75
CA SER A 168 -0.78 -3.92 -11.02
C SER A 168 0.61 -4.52 -10.74
N GLY A 169 1.59 -4.30 -11.62
CA GLY A 169 2.99 -4.70 -11.40
C GLY A 169 3.68 -3.76 -10.37
N ILE A 170 3.42 -2.46 -10.46
CA ILE A 170 3.92 -1.48 -9.49
C ILE A 170 3.35 -1.75 -8.09
N HIS A 171 2.08 -2.15 -7.99
CA HIS A 171 1.43 -2.54 -6.74
C HIS A 171 2.06 -3.82 -6.14
N ALA A 172 2.43 -4.77 -6.99
CA ALA A 172 3.19 -5.94 -6.53
C ALA A 172 4.56 -5.54 -5.98
N ALA A 173 5.31 -4.68 -6.68
CA ALA A 173 6.61 -4.19 -6.24
C ALA A 173 6.52 -3.44 -4.90
N GLU A 174 5.47 -2.63 -4.70
CA GLU A 174 5.18 -1.99 -3.43
C GLU A 174 5.06 -3.01 -2.29
N HIS A 175 4.19 -4.03 -2.44
CA HIS A 175 4.01 -5.06 -1.42
C HIS A 175 5.30 -5.82 -1.13
N GLN A 176 6.04 -6.19 -2.17
CA GLN A 176 7.27 -6.96 -2.06
C GLN A 176 8.35 -6.19 -1.29
N VAL A 177 8.54 -4.89 -1.59
CA VAL A 177 9.52 -4.08 -0.87
C VAL A 177 9.11 -3.83 0.58
N VAL A 178 7.81 -3.63 0.85
CA VAL A 178 7.30 -3.49 2.22
C VAL A 178 7.55 -4.75 3.03
N HIS A 179 7.33 -5.93 2.46
CA HIS A 179 7.67 -7.20 3.11
C HIS A 179 9.17 -7.33 3.41
N CYS A 180 10.06 -6.90 2.51
CA CYS A 180 11.50 -6.88 2.77
C CYS A 180 11.86 -6.00 3.96
N VAL A 181 11.33 -4.76 3.99
CA VAL A 181 11.58 -3.83 5.11
C VAL A 181 11.07 -4.40 6.43
N GLU A 182 9.86 -4.96 6.47
CA GLU A 182 9.28 -5.56 7.68
C GLU A 182 10.07 -6.75 8.20
N ARG A 183 10.65 -7.54 7.29
CA ARG A 183 11.47 -8.70 7.61
C ARG A 183 12.95 -8.36 7.80
N ARG A 184 13.34 -7.10 7.64
CA ARG A 184 14.74 -6.63 7.72
C ARG A 184 15.66 -7.35 6.72
N LEU A 185 15.16 -7.67 5.54
CA LEU A 185 15.93 -8.31 4.48
C LEU A 185 16.60 -7.23 3.60
N PRO A 186 17.71 -7.59 2.93
CA PRO A 186 18.39 -6.68 2.00
C PRO A 186 17.45 -6.18 0.90
N LEU A 187 17.48 -4.87 0.64
CA LEU A 187 16.72 -4.24 -0.43
C LEU A 187 17.46 -4.35 -1.76
N VAL A 188 17.61 -5.57 -2.25
CA VAL A 188 18.16 -5.88 -3.58
C VAL A 188 17.10 -6.59 -4.42
N VAL A 189 17.16 -6.42 -5.74
CA VAL A 189 16.11 -6.89 -6.67
C VAL A 189 15.82 -8.38 -6.49
N GLU A 190 16.87 -9.19 -6.33
CA GLU A 190 16.80 -10.63 -6.16
C GLU A 190 15.99 -11.01 -4.92
N THR A 191 16.26 -10.36 -3.79
CA THR A 191 15.57 -10.63 -2.53
C THR A 191 14.13 -10.13 -2.58
N VAL A 192 13.90 -8.89 -3.06
CA VAL A 192 12.57 -8.29 -3.14
C VAL A 192 11.66 -9.11 -4.05
N ARG A 193 12.18 -9.63 -5.17
CA ARG A 193 11.42 -10.46 -6.12
C ARG A 193 10.84 -11.72 -5.48
N THR A 194 11.52 -12.30 -4.47
CA THR A 194 11.03 -13.50 -3.78
C THR A 194 9.90 -13.24 -2.79
N MET A 195 9.64 -11.97 -2.45
CA MET A 195 8.61 -11.61 -1.49
C MET A 195 7.20 -11.77 -2.06
N PRO A 196 6.21 -12.07 -1.19
CA PRO A 196 4.82 -12.20 -1.59
C PRO A 196 4.27 -10.90 -2.18
N ARG A 197 3.42 -11.04 -3.21
CA ARG A 197 2.67 -9.92 -3.82
C ARG A 197 1.40 -9.56 -3.04
N VAL A 198 0.97 -10.41 -2.12
CA VAL A 198 -0.19 -10.20 -1.26
C VAL A 198 0.26 -9.62 0.06
N HIS A 199 -0.38 -8.52 0.50
CA HIS A 199 -0.04 -7.87 1.76
C HIS A 199 -1.27 -7.74 2.66
N PRO A 200 -1.18 -8.11 3.95
CA PRO A 200 -2.34 -8.16 4.86
C PRO A 200 -2.93 -6.77 5.17
N ARG A 201 -2.16 -5.69 5.01
CA ARG A 201 -2.61 -4.31 5.26
C ARG A 201 -2.98 -3.54 3.99
N CYS A 202 -3.03 -4.20 2.84
CA CYS A 202 -3.46 -3.54 1.61
C CYS A 202 -4.92 -3.12 1.67
N GLY A 203 -5.22 -1.92 1.16
CA GLY A 203 -6.58 -1.38 1.06
C GLY A 203 -7.54 -2.26 0.25
N THR A 204 -7.03 -3.06 -0.67
CA THR A 204 -7.82 -4.05 -1.43
C THR A 204 -8.53 -5.04 -0.52
N ASN A 205 -7.95 -5.41 0.64
CA ASN A 205 -8.61 -6.30 1.60
C ASN A 205 -9.87 -5.66 2.17
N PHE A 206 -9.80 -4.38 2.52
CA PHE A 206 -10.95 -3.64 3.03
C PHE A 206 -12.06 -3.54 1.97
N PHE A 207 -11.67 -3.20 0.74
CA PHE A 207 -12.60 -3.12 -0.38
C PHE A 207 -13.27 -4.46 -0.68
N ALA A 208 -12.51 -5.54 -0.72
CA ALA A 208 -13.02 -6.90 -0.91
C ALA A 208 -13.95 -7.33 0.23
N GLY A 209 -13.62 -6.96 1.48
CA GLY A 209 -14.47 -7.19 2.65
C GLY A 209 -15.80 -6.45 2.55
N TYR A 210 -15.76 -5.17 2.16
CA TYR A 210 -16.98 -4.38 1.94
C TYR A 210 -17.86 -4.99 0.85
N THR A 211 -17.27 -5.39 -0.28
CA THR A 211 -17.98 -6.05 -1.38
C THR A 211 -18.59 -7.38 -0.92
N LEU A 212 -17.85 -8.18 -0.17
CA LEU A 212 -18.35 -9.44 0.39
C LEU A 212 -19.56 -9.20 1.32
N PHE A 213 -19.43 -8.21 2.22
CA PHE A 213 -20.54 -7.83 3.10
C PHE A 213 -21.77 -7.43 2.29
N LEU A 214 -21.61 -6.53 1.34
CA LEU A 214 -22.72 -6.02 0.55
C LEU A 214 -23.42 -7.12 -0.25
N LEU A 215 -22.67 -7.95 -0.97
CA LEU A 215 -23.23 -9.01 -1.78
C LEU A 215 -23.94 -10.07 -0.94
N SER A 216 -23.35 -10.47 0.19
CA SER A 216 -23.99 -11.42 1.10
C SER A 216 -25.23 -10.83 1.80
N PHE A 217 -25.16 -9.55 2.19
CA PHE A 217 -26.29 -8.84 2.75
C PHE A 217 -27.45 -8.76 1.76
N LEU A 218 -27.19 -8.31 0.54
CA LEU A 218 -28.19 -8.22 -0.52
C LEU A 218 -28.79 -9.60 -0.86
N ALA A 219 -27.96 -10.63 -0.92
CA ALA A 219 -28.44 -11.98 -1.19
C ALA A 219 -29.47 -12.46 -0.12
N VAL A 220 -29.14 -12.30 1.16
CA VAL A 220 -30.04 -12.68 2.26
C VAL A 220 -31.28 -11.79 2.26
N PHE A 221 -31.12 -10.47 2.14
CA PHE A 221 -32.23 -9.51 2.13
C PHE A 221 -33.22 -9.82 1.02
N CYS A 222 -32.76 -10.03 -0.22
CA CYS A 222 -33.63 -10.32 -1.34
C CYS A 222 -34.37 -11.69 -1.21
N VAL A 223 -33.72 -12.68 -0.61
CA VAL A 223 -34.36 -13.99 -0.34
C VAL A 223 -35.50 -13.84 0.69
N THR A 224 -35.28 -13.08 1.76
CA THR A 224 -36.29 -12.86 2.79
C THR A 224 -37.41 -11.97 2.28
N GLU A 225 -37.14 -10.95 1.49
CA GLU A 225 -38.17 -10.14 0.82
C GLU A 225 -39.03 -10.99 -0.13
N ALA A 226 -38.43 -11.88 -0.92
CA ALA A 226 -39.13 -12.81 -1.78
C ALA A 226 -40.01 -13.79 -0.98
N ALA A 227 -39.67 -14.07 0.26
CA ALA A 227 -40.46 -14.88 1.23
C ALA A 227 -41.48 -14.04 2.02
N HIS A 228 -41.68 -12.76 1.65
CA HIS A 228 -42.62 -11.83 2.29
C HIS A 228 -42.38 -11.58 3.78
N TRP A 229 -41.12 -11.57 4.20
CA TRP A 229 -40.74 -11.21 5.57
C TRP A 229 -40.95 -9.71 5.83
N GLN A 230 -41.09 -9.36 7.11
CA GLN A 230 -41.05 -7.96 7.53
C GLN A 230 -39.67 -7.35 7.21
N ILE A 231 -39.65 -6.13 6.69
CA ILE A 231 -38.39 -5.48 6.24
C ILE A 231 -37.36 -5.40 7.36
N LEU A 232 -37.79 -5.16 8.62
CA LEU A 232 -36.88 -5.08 9.76
C LEU A 232 -36.25 -6.44 10.08
N ASP A 233 -36.99 -7.53 9.94
CA ASP A 233 -36.51 -8.90 10.16
C ASP A 233 -35.54 -9.30 9.04
N SER A 234 -35.87 -8.94 7.79
CA SER A 234 -35.01 -9.14 6.62
C SER A 234 -33.64 -8.42 6.77
N VAL A 235 -33.67 -7.14 7.14
CA VAL A 235 -32.46 -6.34 7.39
C VAL A 235 -31.65 -6.93 8.55
N THR A 236 -32.33 -7.31 9.63
CA THR A 236 -31.66 -7.86 10.81
C THR A 236 -30.98 -9.18 10.49
N LEU A 237 -31.69 -10.12 9.86
CA LEU A 237 -31.09 -11.41 9.47
C LEU A 237 -29.97 -11.24 8.49
N ALA A 238 -30.11 -10.38 7.47
CA ALA A 238 -29.07 -10.08 6.51
C ALA A 238 -27.80 -9.54 7.20
N ALA A 239 -27.95 -8.60 8.14
CA ALA A 239 -26.82 -8.05 8.89
C ALA A 239 -26.14 -9.09 9.80
N VAL A 240 -26.95 -9.88 10.53
CA VAL A 240 -26.46 -10.91 11.47
C VAL A 240 -25.70 -12.03 10.74
N LEU A 241 -26.09 -12.39 9.53
CA LEU A 241 -25.39 -13.43 8.75
C LEU A 241 -24.17 -12.85 8.02
N SER A 242 -24.31 -11.67 7.40
CA SER A 242 -23.26 -11.10 6.55
C SER A 242 -22.10 -10.50 7.35
N GLY A 243 -22.37 -9.96 8.54
CA GLY A 243 -21.34 -9.40 9.41
C GLY A 243 -20.27 -10.42 9.82
N PRO A 244 -20.62 -11.51 10.50
CA PRO A 244 -19.67 -12.57 10.88
C PRO A 244 -19.01 -13.22 9.67
N LEU A 245 -19.75 -13.50 8.59
CA LEU A 245 -19.21 -14.04 7.35
C LEU A 245 -18.07 -13.14 6.82
N THR A 246 -18.33 -11.83 6.78
CA THR A 246 -17.33 -10.86 6.34
C THR A 246 -16.13 -10.84 7.26
N LEU A 247 -16.32 -10.76 8.58
CA LEU A 247 -15.24 -10.72 9.57
C LEU A 247 -14.33 -11.95 9.50
N ILE A 248 -14.87 -13.10 9.15
CA ILE A 248 -14.12 -14.35 9.02
C ILE A 248 -13.31 -14.39 7.69
N TYR A 249 -13.93 -13.94 6.59
CA TYR A 249 -13.41 -14.23 5.25
C TYR A 249 -12.77 -13.04 4.54
N TRP A 250 -12.95 -11.79 4.97
CA TRP A 250 -12.49 -10.59 4.27
C TRP A 250 -10.99 -10.61 3.88
N ARG A 251 -10.12 -11.15 4.76
CA ARG A 251 -8.68 -11.25 4.44
C ARG A 251 -8.38 -12.32 3.40
N ARG A 252 -9.13 -13.44 3.43
CA ARG A 252 -8.96 -14.51 2.44
C ARG A 252 -9.41 -14.05 1.06
N VAL A 253 -10.60 -13.45 1.00
CA VAL A 253 -11.16 -12.89 -0.24
C VAL A 253 -10.28 -11.75 -0.74
N GLY A 254 -9.86 -10.84 0.14
CA GLY A 254 -8.95 -9.76 -0.21
C GLY A 254 -7.59 -10.25 -0.71
N GLY A 255 -7.00 -11.24 -0.09
CA GLY A 255 -5.76 -11.88 -0.54
C GLY A 255 -5.92 -12.53 -1.92
N TRP A 256 -7.05 -13.20 -2.17
CA TRP A 256 -7.38 -13.76 -3.48
C TRP A 256 -7.53 -12.67 -4.55
N VAL A 257 -8.25 -11.58 -4.25
CA VAL A 257 -8.40 -10.42 -5.15
C VAL A 257 -7.03 -9.78 -5.44
N GLN A 258 -6.17 -9.62 -4.42
CA GLN A 258 -4.81 -9.11 -4.63
C GLN A 258 -4.03 -10.00 -5.58
N GLN A 259 -4.00 -11.31 -5.31
CA GLN A 259 -3.20 -12.27 -6.08
C GLN A 259 -3.59 -12.31 -7.55
N TRP A 260 -4.89 -12.28 -7.86
CA TRP A 260 -5.39 -12.56 -9.20
C TRP A 260 -5.77 -11.32 -10.00
N PHE A 261 -6.12 -10.21 -9.34
CA PHE A 261 -6.61 -9.01 -10.01
C PHE A 261 -5.77 -7.77 -9.73
N ALA A 262 -5.52 -7.44 -8.46
CA ALA A 262 -4.90 -6.17 -8.11
C ALA A 262 -3.37 -6.16 -8.27
N THR A 263 -2.72 -7.35 -8.35
CA THR A 263 -1.27 -7.46 -8.55
C THR A 263 -0.93 -8.44 -9.67
N ARG A 264 0.18 -8.18 -10.38
CA ARG A 264 0.84 -9.09 -11.32
C ARG A 264 2.33 -9.16 -11.00
N PRO A 265 3.10 -10.14 -11.51
CA PRO A 265 4.54 -10.15 -11.31
C PRO A 265 5.16 -8.80 -11.70
N ALA A 266 5.94 -8.22 -10.78
CA ALA A 266 6.62 -6.96 -11.01
C ALA A 266 7.84 -7.17 -11.92
N THR A 267 8.14 -6.20 -12.76
CA THR A 267 9.40 -6.16 -13.54
C THR A 267 10.53 -5.66 -12.64
N ASP A 268 11.78 -5.92 -13.04
CA ASP A 268 12.96 -5.46 -12.30
C ASP A 268 13.01 -3.94 -12.18
N GLY A 269 12.62 -3.22 -13.21
CA GLY A 269 12.51 -1.77 -13.16
C GLY A 269 11.47 -1.27 -12.14
N GLN A 270 10.33 -1.97 -12.01
CA GLN A 270 9.32 -1.65 -11.00
C GLN A 270 9.83 -1.95 -9.58
N ILE A 271 10.54 -3.08 -9.41
CA ILE A 271 11.16 -3.44 -8.13
C ILE A 271 12.24 -2.43 -7.75
N SER A 272 13.14 -2.07 -8.67
CA SER A 272 14.19 -1.07 -8.44
C SER A 272 13.62 0.29 -8.06
N GLY A 273 12.53 0.73 -8.72
CA GLY A 273 11.81 1.95 -8.35
C GLY A 273 11.18 1.87 -6.95
N ALA A 274 10.67 0.71 -6.56
CA ALA A 274 10.12 0.48 -5.21
C ALA A 274 11.23 0.48 -4.14
N ILE A 275 12.39 -0.13 -4.41
CA ILE A 275 13.57 -0.09 -3.55
C ILE A 275 14.01 1.36 -3.33
N PHE A 276 14.16 2.14 -4.41
CA PHE A 276 14.53 3.56 -4.33
C PHE A 276 13.54 4.36 -3.45
N ALA A 277 12.23 4.14 -3.60
CA ALA A 277 11.23 4.77 -2.78
C ALA A 277 11.37 4.40 -1.29
N ALA A 278 11.66 3.12 -0.99
CA ALA A 278 11.88 2.65 0.37
C ALA A 278 13.12 3.25 1.01
N GLU A 279 14.23 3.29 0.29
CA GLU A 279 15.49 3.90 0.75
C GLU A 279 15.32 5.38 1.09
N GLN A 280 14.57 6.13 0.28
CA GLN A 280 14.25 7.53 0.57
C GLN A 280 13.48 7.68 1.89
N VAL A 281 12.46 6.84 2.12
CA VAL A 281 11.67 6.90 3.35
C VAL A 281 12.52 6.48 4.55
N LEU A 282 13.29 5.40 4.43
CA LEU A 282 14.14 4.88 5.50
C LEU A 282 15.25 5.88 5.86
N SER A 283 15.87 6.54 4.88
CA SER A 283 16.85 7.60 5.10
C SER A 283 16.24 8.78 5.89
N ARG A 284 15.09 9.28 5.43
CA ARG A 284 14.36 10.36 6.13
C ARG A 284 13.90 9.94 7.52
N HIS A 285 13.52 8.68 7.70
CA HIS A 285 13.14 8.12 8.99
C HIS A 285 14.30 8.12 9.97
N ARG A 286 15.48 7.67 9.55
CA ARG A 286 16.73 7.66 10.36
C ARG A 286 17.19 9.06 10.75
N GLN A 287 17.09 10.03 9.84
CA GLN A 287 17.50 11.41 10.10
C GLN A 287 16.58 12.18 11.07
N ARG A 288 15.45 11.58 11.42
CA ARG A 288 14.47 12.27 12.27
C ARG A 288 14.83 12.14 13.73
N SER A 289 15.20 13.26 14.35
CA SER A 289 15.26 13.38 15.81
C SER A 289 13.86 13.32 16.40
N GLY A 290 13.61 12.44 17.38
CA GLY A 290 12.36 12.00 18.00
C GLY A 290 11.19 12.95 18.30
N ARG A 291 11.15 14.18 17.79
CA ARG A 291 10.04 15.12 17.98
C ARG A 291 8.81 14.71 17.18
N ARG A 292 7.71 14.42 17.86
CA ARG A 292 6.41 14.21 17.21
C ARG A 292 5.90 15.52 16.60
N PRO A 293 5.48 15.54 15.32
CA PRO A 293 4.98 16.76 14.68
C PRO A 293 3.65 17.20 15.29
N ARG A 294 3.46 18.52 15.41
CA ARG A 294 2.13 19.12 15.67
C ARG A 294 1.17 18.69 14.54
N PHE A 295 -0.13 18.51 14.85
CA PHE A 295 -1.17 18.07 13.91
C PHE A 295 -0.89 16.70 13.24
N ALA A 296 -0.37 15.75 14.00
CA ALA A 296 -0.05 14.41 13.55
C ALA A 296 -1.15 13.69 12.73
N PRO A 297 -2.47 13.78 13.04
CA PRO A 297 -3.53 13.12 12.27
C PRO A 297 -3.66 13.69 10.84
N LEU A 298 -3.76 15.02 10.69
CA LEU A 298 -3.88 15.68 9.38
C LEU A 298 -2.64 15.44 8.51
N ARG A 299 -1.46 15.51 9.12
CA ARG A 299 -0.22 15.21 8.42
C ARG A 299 -0.16 13.76 7.95
N ARG A 300 -0.68 12.80 8.73
CA ARG A 300 -0.75 11.39 8.32
C ARG A 300 -1.65 11.20 7.11
N ILE A 301 -2.84 11.83 7.08
CA ILE A 301 -3.77 11.78 5.95
C ILE A 301 -3.09 12.37 4.70
N TRP A 302 -2.43 13.51 4.84
CA TRP A 302 -1.70 14.15 3.74
C TRP A 302 -0.53 13.29 3.25
N THR A 303 0.27 12.75 4.18
CA THR A 303 1.42 11.89 3.88
C THR A 303 0.98 10.54 3.31
N ALA A 304 -0.22 10.05 3.66
CA ALA A 304 -0.81 8.86 3.05
C ALA A 304 -1.23 9.08 1.57
N GLY A 305 -1.20 10.31 1.08
CA GLY A 305 -1.49 10.61 -0.32
C GLY A 305 -2.98 10.81 -0.63
N ILE A 306 -3.87 10.71 0.36
CA ILE A 306 -5.32 10.77 0.15
C ILE A 306 -5.74 12.11 -0.47
N GLY A 307 -5.22 13.24 0.04
CA GLY A 307 -5.55 14.57 -0.47
C GLY A 307 -5.15 14.74 -1.94
N GLN A 308 -3.98 14.25 -2.31
CA GLN A 308 -3.45 14.32 -3.68
C GLN A 308 -4.28 13.48 -4.66
N ILE A 309 -4.72 12.30 -4.24
CA ILE A 309 -5.61 11.43 -5.03
C ILE A 309 -6.96 12.10 -5.24
N LEU A 310 -7.53 12.70 -4.19
CA LEU A 310 -8.78 13.45 -4.30
C LEU A 310 -8.67 14.65 -5.25
N VAL A 311 -7.52 15.33 -5.28
CA VAL A 311 -7.25 16.37 -6.28
C VAL A 311 -7.28 15.80 -7.69
N GLY A 312 -6.62 14.66 -7.92
CA GLY A 312 -6.65 13.97 -9.21
C GLY A 312 -8.06 13.56 -9.64
N TYR A 313 -8.85 13.04 -8.70
CA TYR A 313 -10.26 12.71 -8.93
C TYR A 313 -11.07 13.97 -9.29
N ALA A 314 -10.92 15.06 -8.52
CA ALA A 314 -11.62 16.33 -8.76
C ALA A 314 -11.28 16.95 -10.12
N VAL A 315 -10.04 16.80 -10.59
CA VAL A 315 -9.63 17.24 -11.95
C VAL A 315 -10.45 16.52 -13.02
N VAL A 316 -10.60 15.18 -12.93
CA VAL A 316 -11.39 14.42 -13.90
C VAL A 316 -12.86 14.82 -13.86
N ILE A 317 -13.45 14.96 -12.68
CA ILE A 317 -14.84 15.41 -12.52
C ILE A 317 -15.00 16.83 -13.11
N GLY A 318 -14.07 17.74 -12.82
CA GLY A 318 -14.08 19.11 -13.37
C GLY A 318 -14.04 19.10 -14.90
N LEU A 319 -13.18 18.28 -15.51
CA LEU A 319 -13.09 18.14 -16.96
C LEU A 319 -14.40 17.60 -17.57
N LEU A 320 -15.03 16.61 -16.92
CA LEU A 320 -16.33 16.09 -17.37
C LEU A 320 -17.44 17.14 -17.24
N THR A 321 -17.45 17.90 -16.15
CA THR A 321 -18.42 18.99 -15.96
C THR A 321 -18.26 20.07 -17.04
N VAL A 322 -17.03 20.46 -17.34
CA VAL A 322 -16.74 21.42 -18.42
C VAL A 322 -17.16 20.85 -19.77
N ALA A 323 -16.87 19.58 -20.04
CA ALA A 323 -17.28 18.93 -21.28
C ALA A 323 -18.82 18.92 -21.43
N GLU A 324 -19.56 18.65 -20.35
CA GLU A 324 -21.03 18.69 -20.35
C GLU A 324 -21.58 20.12 -20.56
N LEU A 325 -20.91 21.14 -20.03
CA LEU A 325 -21.27 22.54 -20.27
C LEU A 325 -21.08 22.97 -21.72
N ILE A 326 -20.01 22.48 -22.36
CA ILE A 326 -19.69 22.82 -23.77
C ILE A 326 -20.55 21.99 -24.72
N TRP A 327 -20.78 20.75 -24.39
CA TRP A 327 -21.55 19.80 -25.20
C TRP A 327 -22.62 19.10 -24.33
N PRO A 328 -23.80 19.69 -24.19
CA PRO A 328 -24.87 19.11 -23.39
C PRO A 328 -25.23 17.68 -23.87
N GLY A 329 -25.13 16.73 -22.97
CA GLY A 329 -25.32 15.31 -23.27
C GLY A 329 -24.03 14.52 -23.45
N ALA A 330 -22.85 15.12 -23.33
CA ALA A 330 -21.58 14.39 -23.36
C ALA A 330 -21.49 13.33 -22.26
N ALA A 331 -22.10 13.57 -21.10
CA ALA A 331 -22.12 12.66 -19.98
C ALA A 331 -23.30 11.65 -19.98
N ARG A 332 -24.21 11.70 -20.96
CA ARG A 332 -25.39 10.77 -21.00
C ARG A 332 -25.00 9.29 -21.07
N TRP A 333 -23.79 9.00 -21.49
CA TRP A 333 -23.24 7.66 -21.59
C TRP A 333 -22.61 7.16 -20.28
N LEU A 334 -22.54 8.01 -19.25
CA LEU A 334 -21.82 7.73 -17.99
C LEU A 334 -22.77 7.52 -16.80
N GLY A 335 -24.09 7.77 -16.97
CA GLY A 335 -25.06 7.66 -15.91
C GLY A 335 -26.27 6.81 -16.22
#